data_93e9ec88672db0bd76b81cf0b056fadb
#
_entry.id   93e9ec88672db0bd76b81cf0b056fadb
#
_cell.length_a   1.000
_cell.length_b   1.000
_cell.length_c   1.000
_cell.angle_alpha   90.00
_cell.angle_beta   90.00
_cell.angle_gamma   90.00
#
_symmetry.space_group_name_H-M   'P 1'
#
loop_
_entity.id
_entity.type
_entity.pdbx_description
1 polymer ?
#
loop_
_entity_poly.entity_id
_entity_poly.type
_entity_poly.pdbx_seq_one_letter_code
_entity_poly.pdbx_strand_id
1 'polypeptide(L)'
;MKENLGNTGHISRSYDEAMNEIQSKTLEMSGVVESSYVDALRGLINNESSLSQKVATNDFLVNKLEIDIDEKCNTILALQTPVATDLRTIIVILRIITDLERVGDEAEKIARLSLKLNYENIDPALLKTLEHLGNSTSTILHNSIDSYARKSVDQALEVIQTDKKIDLEFKSCMKELISYIVKLDDDKAVKNFLSISTCAKSIERIGDHAKNIAQHTIYLVKGKDIRHTSVEQVRSELDQD
;
A
#
# COMPACT_ATOMS: atom_id res chain seq x y z
N MET A 1 22.97 -49.88 -15.16
CA MET A 1 21.99 -48.77 -15.22
C MET A 1 22.11 -48.01 -13.93
N LYS A 2 22.84 -46.88 -13.94
CA LYS A 2 22.86 -45.89 -12.86
C LYS A 2 22.12 -44.67 -13.42
N GLU A 3 20.85 -44.55 -13.12
CA GLU A 3 20.03 -43.42 -13.51
C GLU A 3 20.20 -42.25 -12.55
N ASN A 4 20.62 -41.18 -13.08
CA ASN A 4 20.33 -39.75 -12.84
C ASN A 4 19.52 -39.40 -11.54
N LEU A 5 20.16 -39.50 -10.38
CA LEU A 5 19.70 -38.88 -9.13
C LEU A 5 20.26 -37.47 -8.93
N GLY A 6 21.01 -36.95 -9.91
CA GLY A 6 21.67 -35.63 -9.79
C GLY A 6 20.84 -34.42 -10.21
N ASN A 7 19.72 -34.61 -10.91
CA ASN A 7 19.00 -33.48 -11.56
C ASN A 7 17.80 -32.94 -10.76
N THR A 8 17.21 -33.74 -9.90
CA THR A 8 16.03 -33.32 -9.11
C THR A 8 16.39 -32.32 -8.00
N GLY A 9 17.58 -32.47 -7.37
CA GLY A 9 18.04 -31.55 -6.33
C GLY A 9 18.40 -30.16 -6.85
N HIS A 10 18.93 -30.06 -8.07
CA HIS A 10 19.24 -28.77 -8.70
C HIS A 10 17.99 -28.03 -9.18
N ILE A 11 16.99 -28.72 -9.69
CA ILE A 11 15.70 -28.13 -10.13
C ILE A 11 14.96 -27.58 -8.90
N SER A 12 14.87 -28.33 -7.82
CA SER A 12 14.25 -27.88 -6.56
C SER A 12 14.95 -26.63 -5.99
N ARG A 13 16.28 -26.61 -5.97
CA ARG A 13 17.04 -25.48 -5.45
C ARG A 13 16.84 -24.21 -6.30
N SER A 14 16.84 -24.30 -7.62
CA SER A 14 16.59 -23.17 -8.51
C SER A 14 15.16 -22.63 -8.35
N TYR A 15 14.20 -23.50 -8.08
CA TYR A 15 12.82 -23.12 -7.79
C TYR A 15 12.72 -22.35 -6.47
N ASP A 16 13.31 -22.87 -5.40
CA ASP A 16 13.32 -22.22 -4.09
C ASP A 16 14.01 -20.84 -4.14
N GLU A 17 15.12 -20.75 -4.89
CA GLU A 17 15.82 -19.48 -5.12
C GLU A 17 14.92 -18.47 -5.85
N ALA A 18 14.18 -18.88 -6.89
CA ALA A 18 13.25 -18.01 -7.62
C ALA A 18 12.07 -17.55 -6.74
N MET A 19 11.49 -18.44 -5.94
CA MET A 19 10.42 -18.11 -4.99
C MET A 19 10.89 -17.13 -3.92
N ASN A 20 12.08 -17.31 -3.38
CA ASN A 20 12.68 -16.40 -2.40
C ASN A 20 12.99 -15.03 -3.03
N GLU A 21 13.43 -15.00 -4.30
CA GLU A 21 13.72 -13.76 -5.01
C GLU A 21 12.46 -12.91 -5.17
N ILE A 22 11.33 -13.47 -5.63
CA ILE A 22 10.08 -12.69 -5.79
C ILE A 22 9.56 -12.18 -4.46
N GLN A 23 9.65 -12.95 -3.37
CA GLN A 23 9.28 -12.49 -2.03
C GLN A 23 10.18 -11.34 -1.56
N SER A 24 11.50 -11.46 -1.72
CA SER A 24 12.45 -10.41 -1.32
C SER A 24 12.24 -9.13 -2.09
N LYS A 25 12.00 -9.20 -3.42
CA LYS A 25 11.71 -8.03 -4.25
C LYS A 25 10.37 -7.37 -3.90
N THR A 26 9.36 -8.16 -3.51
CA THR A 26 8.09 -7.61 -3.02
C THR A 26 8.28 -6.80 -1.73
N LEU A 27 9.12 -7.28 -0.81
CA LEU A 27 9.46 -6.52 0.41
C LEU A 27 10.32 -5.29 0.10
N GLU A 28 11.24 -5.36 -0.87
CA GLU A 28 12.00 -4.21 -1.37
C GLU A 28 11.05 -3.14 -1.92
N MET A 29 10.12 -3.51 -2.79
CA MET A 29 9.09 -2.63 -3.34
C MET A 29 8.25 -1.99 -2.23
N SER A 30 7.85 -2.78 -1.23
CA SER A 30 7.11 -2.30 -0.07
C SER A 30 7.85 -1.19 0.69
N GLY A 31 9.16 -1.36 0.93
CA GLY A 31 9.99 -0.35 1.60
C GLY A 31 10.13 0.94 0.78
N VAL A 32 10.25 0.83 -0.55
CA VAL A 32 10.29 2.00 -1.45
C VAL A 32 8.99 2.77 -1.40
N VAL A 33 7.85 2.08 -1.49
CA VAL A 33 6.51 2.68 -1.47
C VAL A 33 6.20 3.34 -0.13
N GLU A 34 6.50 2.68 0.98
CA GLU A 34 6.34 3.22 2.34
C GLU A 34 7.15 4.51 2.52
N SER A 35 8.43 4.50 2.12
CA SER A 35 9.28 5.69 2.17
C SER A 35 8.75 6.83 1.28
N SER A 36 8.26 6.51 0.08
CA SER A 36 7.68 7.49 -0.85
C SER A 36 6.45 8.16 -0.25
N TYR A 37 5.57 7.39 0.39
CA TYR A 37 4.38 7.96 1.05
C TYR A 37 4.76 8.87 2.23
N VAL A 38 5.68 8.44 3.09
CA VAL A 38 6.16 9.27 4.22
C VAL A 38 6.80 10.58 3.72
N ASP A 39 7.64 10.50 2.70
CA ASP A 39 8.28 11.69 2.10
C ASP A 39 7.23 12.61 1.45
N ALA A 40 6.22 12.08 0.74
CA ALA A 40 5.13 12.85 0.16
C ALA A 40 4.29 13.56 1.21
N LEU A 41 3.94 12.87 2.30
CA LEU A 41 3.20 13.44 3.42
C LEU A 41 4.00 14.57 4.10
N ARG A 42 5.27 14.36 4.39
CA ARG A 42 6.15 15.39 4.95
C ARG A 42 6.29 16.59 4.03
N GLY A 43 6.46 16.35 2.73
CA GLY A 43 6.50 17.39 1.73
C GLY A 43 5.22 18.24 1.69
N LEU A 44 4.06 17.58 1.84
CA LEU A 44 2.76 18.24 1.89
C LEU A 44 2.57 19.06 3.18
N ILE A 45 2.88 18.49 4.33
CA ILE A 45 2.58 19.12 5.64
C ILE A 45 3.58 20.23 5.97
N ASN A 46 4.87 19.99 5.74
CA ASN A 46 5.94 20.90 6.13
C ASN A 46 6.39 21.84 4.99
N ASN A 47 5.75 21.77 3.81
CA ASN A 47 6.20 22.49 2.61
C ASN A 47 7.65 22.18 2.22
N GLU A 48 8.07 20.91 2.40
CA GLU A 48 9.40 20.43 2.03
C GLU A 48 9.46 20.07 0.53
N SER A 49 9.55 21.08 -0.34
CA SER A 49 9.51 20.93 -1.81
C SER A 49 10.53 19.93 -2.35
N SER A 50 11.69 19.78 -1.70
CA SER A 50 12.73 18.81 -2.09
C SER A 50 12.25 17.37 -1.96
N LEU A 51 11.50 17.04 -0.88
CA LEU A 51 10.92 15.73 -0.70
C LEU A 51 9.82 15.45 -1.74
N SER A 52 8.91 16.42 -1.92
CA SER A 52 7.87 16.31 -2.93
C SER A 52 8.45 16.15 -4.35
N GLN A 53 9.51 16.87 -4.69
CA GLN A 53 10.18 16.73 -5.98
C GLN A 53 10.83 15.36 -6.13
N LYS A 54 11.48 14.84 -5.07
CA LYS A 54 12.08 13.49 -5.05
C LYS A 54 11.03 12.43 -5.32
N VAL A 55 9.89 12.46 -4.62
CA VAL A 55 8.81 11.48 -4.82
C VAL A 55 8.24 11.59 -6.23
N ALA A 56 7.92 12.80 -6.69
CA ALA A 56 7.35 13.05 -8.02
C ALA A 56 8.25 12.62 -9.19
N THR A 57 9.55 12.43 -8.96
CA THR A 57 10.51 12.01 -9.99
C THR A 57 10.93 10.56 -9.89
N ASN A 58 10.73 9.90 -8.74
CA ASN A 58 11.24 8.55 -8.48
C ASN A 58 10.18 7.44 -8.58
N ASP A 59 8.95 7.78 -8.93
CA ASP A 59 7.85 6.81 -9.10
C ASP A 59 8.19 5.69 -10.08
N PHE A 60 8.99 5.98 -11.12
CA PHE A 60 9.46 4.96 -12.07
C PHE A 60 10.19 3.77 -11.41
N LEU A 61 10.72 3.92 -10.18
CA LEU A 61 11.35 2.82 -9.45
C LEU A 61 10.33 1.79 -8.99
N VAL A 62 9.16 2.24 -8.54
CA VAL A 62 8.04 1.39 -8.13
C VAL A 62 7.54 0.60 -9.34
N ASN A 63 7.28 1.28 -10.45
CA ASN A 63 6.80 0.69 -11.69
C ASN A 63 7.79 -0.34 -12.27
N LYS A 64 9.09 -0.06 -12.17
CA LYS A 64 10.13 -1.00 -12.58
C LYS A 64 10.15 -2.26 -11.72
N LEU A 65 10.00 -2.12 -10.40
CA LEU A 65 9.95 -3.25 -9.47
C LEU A 65 8.70 -4.10 -9.71
N GLU A 66 7.54 -3.46 -9.94
CA GLU A 66 6.31 -4.16 -10.28
C GLU A 66 6.50 -5.04 -11.53
N ILE A 67 6.97 -4.47 -12.63
CA ILE A 67 7.21 -5.20 -13.89
C ILE A 67 8.19 -6.36 -13.69
N ASP A 68 9.31 -6.13 -13.00
CA ASP A 68 10.32 -7.18 -12.78
C ASP A 68 9.77 -8.33 -11.92
N ILE A 69 8.95 -8.05 -10.90
CA ILE A 69 8.32 -9.08 -10.07
C ILE A 69 7.27 -9.84 -10.88
N ASP A 70 6.42 -9.13 -11.66
CA ASP A 70 5.39 -9.73 -12.50
C ASP A 70 6.00 -10.70 -13.53
N GLU A 71 7.05 -10.28 -14.26
CA GLU A 71 7.74 -11.11 -15.24
C GLU A 71 8.36 -12.36 -14.61
N LYS A 72 8.92 -12.24 -13.39
CA LYS A 72 9.46 -13.39 -12.65
C LYS A 72 8.35 -14.35 -12.21
N CYS A 73 7.24 -13.84 -11.69
CA CYS A 73 6.07 -14.64 -11.34
C CYS A 73 5.55 -15.42 -12.54
N ASN A 74 5.39 -14.74 -13.70
CA ASN A 74 4.96 -15.37 -14.95
C ASN A 74 5.94 -16.45 -15.41
N THR A 75 7.24 -16.22 -15.29
CA THR A 75 8.29 -17.21 -15.61
C THR A 75 8.18 -18.45 -14.73
N ILE A 76 7.99 -18.29 -13.42
CA ILE A 76 7.81 -19.40 -12.47
C ILE A 76 6.55 -20.20 -12.83
N LEU A 77 5.43 -19.50 -13.09
CA LEU A 77 4.17 -20.15 -13.47
C LEU A 77 4.30 -20.98 -14.74
N ALA A 78 5.00 -20.44 -15.76
CA ALA A 78 5.16 -21.10 -17.05
C ALA A 78 6.10 -22.30 -17.02
N LEU A 79 7.19 -22.23 -16.22
CA LEU A 79 8.27 -23.22 -16.29
C LEU A 79 8.20 -24.28 -15.17
N GLN A 80 7.61 -23.94 -14.00
CA GLN A 80 7.75 -24.74 -12.79
C GLN A 80 6.43 -25.39 -12.34
N THR A 81 5.30 -25.03 -12.94
CA THR A 81 3.95 -25.56 -12.58
C THR A 81 3.69 -25.65 -11.08
N PRO A 82 3.79 -24.51 -10.33
CA PRO A 82 3.63 -24.52 -8.88
C PRO A 82 2.24 -25.00 -8.46
N VAL A 83 2.16 -25.66 -7.31
CA VAL A 83 0.91 -26.24 -6.81
C VAL A 83 0.57 -25.72 -5.41
N ALA A 84 -0.69 -25.80 -5.06
CA ALA A 84 -1.21 -25.51 -3.72
C ALA A 84 -0.68 -24.20 -3.13
N THR A 85 0.15 -24.27 -2.08
CA THR A 85 0.64 -23.10 -1.34
C THR A 85 1.55 -22.21 -2.19
N ASP A 86 2.39 -22.79 -3.05
CA ASP A 86 3.30 -22.02 -3.89
C ASP A 86 2.54 -21.21 -4.94
N LEU A 87 1.56 -21.83 -5.61
CA LEU A 87 0.68 -21.14 -6.53
C LEU A 87 -0.06 -19.99 -5.83
N ARG A 88 -0.55 -20.23 -4.61
CA ARG A 88 -1.22 -19.20 -3.80
C ARG A 88 -0.27 -18.05 -3.47
N THR A 89 0.98 -18.35 -3.11
CA THR A 89 2.01 -17.35 -2.82
C THR A 89 2.23 -16.44 -4.04
N ILE A 90 2.39 -17.00 -5.23
CA ILE A 90 2.58 -16.21 -6.46
C ILE A 90 1.36 -15.33 -6.75
N ILE A 91 0.14 -15.89 -6.66
CA ILE A 91 -1.10 -15.12 -6.86
C ILE A 91 -1.21 -13.96 -5.87
N VAL A 92 -0.82 -14.18 -4.62
CA VAL A 92 -0.85 -13.12 -3.59
C VAL A 92 0.21 -12.06 -3.88
N ILE A 93 1.42 -12.44 -4.28
CA ILE A 93 2.47 -11.49 -4.67
C ILE A 93 1.98 -10.59 -5.80
N LEU A 94 1.40 -11.15 -6.87
CA LEU A 94 0.85 -10.38 -8.01
C LEU A 94 -0.21 -9.37 -7.56
N ARG A 95 -1.06 -9.73 -6.61
CA ARG A 95 -2.06 -8.80 -6.05
C ARG A 95 -1.41 -7.71 -5.20
N ILE A 96 -0.46 -8.08 -4.35
CA ILE A 96 0.23 -7.14 -3.46
C ILE A 96 1.04 -6.11 -4.25
N ILE A 97 1.79 -6.52 -5.28
CA ILE A 97 2.56 -5.56 -6.09
C ILE A 97 1.64 -4.55 -6.80
N THR A 98 0.47 -4.98 -7.24
CA THR A 98 -0.54 -4.08 -7.81
C THR A 98 -1.07 -3.08 -6.78
N ASP A 99 -1.37 -3.52 -5.54
CA ASP A 99 -1.77 -2.60 -4.47
C ASP A 99 -0.62 -1.65 -4.08
N LEU A 100 0.64 -2.12 -4.06
CA LEU A 100 1.81 -1.30 -3.79
C LEU A 100 2.06 -0.23 -4.88
N GLU A 101 1.89 -0.59 -6.15
CA GLU A 101 1.98 0.37 -7.26
C GLU A 101 0.93 1.48 -7.08
N ARG A 102 -0.33 1.11 -6.75
CA ARG A 102 -1.39 2.09 -6.47
C ARG A 102 -1.06 3.01 -5.30
N VAL A 103 -0.42 2.50 -4.24
CA VAL A 103 0.06 3.34 -3.15
C VAL A 103 1.14 4.31 -3.64
N GLY A 104 2.06 3.86 -4.50
CA GLY A 104 3.08 4.69 -5.15
C GLY A 104 2.45 5.82 -5.97
N ASP A 105 1.50 5.50 -6.83
CA ASP A 105 0.75 6.46 -7.65
C ASP A 105 0.07 7.55 -6.79
N GLU A 106 -0.60 7.15 -5.70
CA GLU A 106 -1.25 8.13 -4.82
C GLU A 106 -0.23 8.96 -4.04
N ALA A 107 0.92 8.40 -3.65
CA ALA A 107 2.01 9.15 -3.03
C ALA A 107 2.63 10.16 -4.00
N GLU A 108 2.88 9.78 -5.25
CA GLU A 108 3.33 10.68 -6.32
C GLU A 108 2.34 11.83 -6.53
N LYS A 109 1.07 11.52 -6.59
CA LYS A 109 0.00 12.51 -6.76
C LYS A 109 -0.06 13.51 -5.61
N ILE A 110 0.08 13.06 -4.35
CA ILE A 110 0.18 13.94 -3.19
C ILE A 110 1.39 14.88 -3.35
N ALA A 111 2.55 14.33 -3.71
CA ALA A 111 3.77 15.10 -3.91
C ALA A 111 3.63 16.14 -5.03
N ARG A 112 3.06 15.79 -6.18
CA ARG A 112 2.81 16.72 -7.29
C ARG A 112 1.82 17.82 -6.94
N LEU A 113 0.81 17.52 -6.12
CA LEU A 113 -0.15 18.51 -5.67
C LEU A 113 0.47 19.46 -4.65
N SER A 114 1.29 18.96 -3.72
CA SER A 114 1.97 19.81 -2.72
C SER A 114 2.87 20.86 -3.36
N LEU A 115 3.55 20.52 -4.47
CA LEU A 115 4.38 21.47 -5.23
C LEU A 115 3.59 22.62 -5.88
N LYS A 116 2.26 22.49 -6.00
CA LYS A 116 1.38 23.50 -6.60
C LYS A 116 0.62 24.33 -5.57
N LEU A 117 0.72 23.98 -4.29
CA LEU A 117 0.02 24.68 -3.21
C LEU A 117 0.66 26.05 -2.95
N ASN A 118 -0.18 27.07 -2.75
CA ASN A 118 0.22 28.34 -2.16
C ASN A 118 -0.01 28.29 -0.64
N TYR A 119 1.02 27.91 0.09
CA TYR A 119 0.97 27.70 1.55
C TYR A 119 0.63 28.95 2.35
N GLU A 120 0.90 30.16 1.83
CA GLU A 120 0.55 31.43 2.50
C GLU A 120 -0.98 31.56 2.71
N ASN A 121 -1.77 30.92 1.85
CA ASN A 121 -3.23 30.98 1.84
C ASN A 121 -3.88 29.68 2.35
N ILE A 122 -3.17 28.87 3.12
CA ILE A 122 -3.70 27.65 3.71
C ILE A 122 -3.83 27.83 5.22
N ASP A 123 -5.01 27.53 5.76
CA ASP A 123 -5.20 27.48 7.20
C ASP A 123 -4.35 26.34 7.81
N PRO A 124 -3.44 26.66 8.76
CA PRO A 124 -2.64 25.63 9.41
C PRO A 124 -3.46 24.50 10.07
N ALA A 125 -4.69 24.78 10.49
CA ALA A 125 -5.56 23.77 11.07
C ALA A 125 -5.91 22.66 10.06
N LEU A 126 -6.08 23.01 8.77
CA LEU A 126 -6.34 22.03 7.71
C LEU A 126 -5.14 21.12 7.47
N LEU A 127 -3.92 21.68 7.48
CA LEU A 127 -2.69 20.88 7.34
C LEU A 127 -2.53 19.93 8.53
N LYS A 128 -2.86 20.37 9.75
CA LYS A 128 -2.82 19.51 10.94
C LYS A 128 -3.84 18.38 10.89
N THR A 129 -5.03 18.62 10.35
CA THR A 129 -6.04 17.57 10.17
C THR A 129 -5.57 16.54 9.13
N LEU A 130 -4.95 17.00 8.03
CA LEU A 130 -4.33 16.11 7.04
C LEU A 130 -3.15 15.32 7.61
N GLU A 131 -2.32 15.95 8.43
CA GLU A 131 -1.22 15.31 9.12
C GLU A 131 -1.70 14.14 9.99
N HIS A 132 -2.77 14.36 10.76
CA HIS A 132 -3.36 13.31 11.58
C HIS A 132 -3.85 12.14 10.75
N LEU A 133 -4.65 12.40 9.72
CA LEU A 133 -5.15 11.39 8.79
C LEU A 133 -3.99 10.65 8.10
N GLY A 134 -2.98 11.39 7.63
CA GLY A 134 -1.80 10.83 6.96
C GLY A 134 -0.96 9.93 7.85
N ASN A 135 -0.75 10.31 9.11
CA ASN A 135 -0.01 9.51 10.08
C ASN A 135 -0.76 8.23 10.46
N SER A 136 -2.09 8.30 10.64
CA SER A 136 -2.94 7.12 10.86
C SER A 136 -2.82 6.14 9.68
N THR A 137 -2.89 6.64 8.44
CA THR A 137 -2.74 5.85 7.21
C THR A 137 -1.32 5.29 7.06
N SER A 138 -0.28 6.05 7.40
CA SER A 138 1.11 5.54 7.40
C SER A 138 1.26 4.34 8.35
N THR A 139 0.64 4.41 9.52
CA THR A 139 0.67 3.33 10.51
C THR A 139 0.01 2.05 9.99
N ILE A 140 -1.16 2.14 9.36
CA ILE A 140 -1.81 0.92 8.83
C ILE A 140 -1.11 0.37 7.59
N LEU A 141 -0.52 1.22 6.74
CA LEU A 141 0.30 0.77 5.62
C LEU A 141 1.52 -0.02 6.14
N HIS A 142 2.25 0.53 7.10
CA HIS A 142 3.35 -0.17 7.75
C HIS A 142 2.91 -1.52 8.33
N ASN A 143 1.84 -1.54 9.11
CA ASN A 143 1.33 -2.75 9.75
C ASN A 143 0.85 -3.80 8.72
N SER A 144 0.29 -3.36 7.58
CA SER A 144 -0.12 -4.27 6.52
C SER A 144 1.06 -4.96 5.86
N ILE A 145 2.13 -4.20 5.56
CA ILE A 145 3.39 -4.72 5.02
C ILE A 145 4.05 -5.68 6.02
N ASP A 146 4.13 -5.31 7.31
CA ASP A 146 4.71 -6.15 8.34
C ASP A 146 3.89 -7.44 8.55
N SER A 147 2.56 -7.37 8.47
CA SER A 147 1.69 -8.54 8.50
C SER A 147 1.99 -9.53 7.37
N TYR A 148 2.25 -9.01 6.16
CA TYR A 148 2.65 -9.83 5.01
C TYR A 148 4.05 -10.44 5.22
N ALA A 149 5.02 -9.65 5.64
CA ALA A 149 6.39 -10.10 5.87
C ALA A 149 6.46 -11.23 6.92
N ARG A 150 5.67 -11.12 7.98
CA ARG A 150 5.61 -12.10 9.09
C ARG A 150 4.56 -13.19 8.88
N LYS A 151 3.74 -13.10 7.84
CA LYS A 151 2.58 -13.98 7.61
C LYS A 151 1.64 -14.02 8.84
N SER A 152 1.45 -12.85 9.49
CA SER A 152 0.66 -12.71 10.71
C SER A 152 -0.81 -12.39 10.39
N VAL A 153 -1.69 -13.35 10.67
CA VAL A 153 -3.14 -13.20 10.51
C VAL A 153 -3.71 -12.20 11.52
N ASP A 154 -3.25 -12.24 12.76
CA ASP A 154 -3.75 -11.35 13.82
C ASP A 154 -3.46 -9.88 13.49
N GLN A 155 -2.23 -9.59 13.07
CA GLN A 155 -1.84 -8.24 12.66
C GLN A 155 -2.61 -7.78 11.42
N ALA A 156 -2.85 -8.66 10.45
CA ALA A 156 -3.67 -8.36 9.28
C ALA A 156 -5.13 -8.04 9.68
N LEU A 157 -5.71 -8.76 10.65
CA LEU A 157 -7.04 -8.46 11.18
C LEU A 157 -7.10 -7.10 11.90
N GLU A 158 -6.06 -6.73 12.64
CA GLU A 158 -5.96 -5.41 13.28
C GLU A 158 -5.92 -4.27 12.26
N VAL A 159 -5.20 -4.45 11.15
CA VAL A 159 -5.19 -3.50 10.01
C VAL A 159 -6.60 -3.29 9.48
N ILE A 160 -7.34 -4.38 9.18
CA ILE A 160 -8.70 -4.30 8.64
C ILE A 160 -9.67 -3.62 9.62
N GLN A 161 -9.50 -3.81 10.93
CA GLN A 161 -10.31 -3.14 11.94
C GLN A 161 -9.99 -1.65 12.05
N THR A 162 -8.69 -1.31 11.95
CA THR A 162 -8.20 0.07 12.08
C THR A 162 -8.61 0.91 10.88
N ASP A 163 -8.70 0.33 9.69
CA ASP A 163 -9.17 0.98 8.47
C ASP A 163 -10.55 1.67 8.65
N LYS A 164 -11.49 1.06 9.38
CA LYS A 164 -12.78 1.69 9.71
C LYS A 164 -12.64 3.02 10.47
N LYS A 165 -11.56 3.18 11.25
CA LYS A 165 -11.29 4.44 11.97
C LYS A 165 -10.78 5.50 11.01
N ILE A 166 -9.93 5.11 10.05
CA ILE A 166 -9.42 6.00 9.00
C ILE A 166 -10.56 6.53 8.13
N ASP A 167 -11.53 5.69 7.78
CA ASP A 167 -12.76 6.11 7.10
C ASP A 167 -13.52 7.21 7.87
N LEU A 168 -13.58 7.11 9.20
CA LEU A 168 -14.22 8.12 10.04
C LEU A 168 -13.39 9.40 10.13
N GLU A 169 -12.09 9.29 10.27
CA GLU A 169 -11.16 10.42 10.26
C GLU A 169 -11.23 11.17 8.92
N PHE A 170 -11.22 10.44 7.80
CA PHE A 170 -11.42 11.02 6.47
C PHE A 170 -12.74 11.77 6.33
N LYS A 171 -13.86 11.19 6.79
CA LYS A 171 -15.17 11.85 6.79
C LYS A 171 -15.16 13.12 7.64
N SER A 172 -14.47 13.12 8.78
CA SER A 172 -14.30 14.32 9.63
C SER A 172 -13.46 15.38 8.92
N CYS A 173 -12.33 14.99 8.34
CA CYS A 173 -11.46 15.86 7.56
C CYS A 173 -12.25 16.53 6.41
N MET A 174 -13.03 15.76 5.67
CA MET A 174 -13.85 16.31 4.56
C MET A 174 -14.93 17.29 5.05
N LYS A 175 -15.53 17.07 6.23
CA LYS A 175 -16.48 18.05 6.81
C LYS A 175 -15.79 19.37 7.18
N GLU A 176 -14.60 19.30 7.76
CA GLU A 176 -13.81 20.51 8.07
C GLU A 176 -13.43 21.26 6.79
N LEU A 177 -12.96 20.54 5.76
CA LEU A 177 -12.67 21.11 4.44
C LEU A 177 -13.88 21.81 3.84
N ILE A 178 -15.07 21.17 3.87
CA ILE A 178 -16.32 21.77 3.35
C ILE A 178 -16.69 23.02 4.14
N SER A 179 -16.53 23.02 5.46
CA SER A 179 -16.82 24.20 6.28
C SER A 179 -15.89 25.39 6.00
N TYR A 180 -14.69 25.07 5.52
CA TYR A 180 -13.68 26.07 5.15
C TYR A 180 -14.00 26.71 3.80
N ILE A 181 -14.39 25.93 2.77
CA ILE A 181 -14.65 26.46 1.41
C ILE A 181 -15.79 27.49 1.40
N VAL A 182 -16.80 27.32 2.26
CA VAL A 182 -17.94 28.23 2.37
C VAL A 182 -17.52 29.66 2.78
N LYS A 183 -16.32 29.82 3.35
CA LYS A 183 -15.75 31.08 3.83
C LYS A 183 -14.77 31.70 2.82
N LEU A 184 -14.51 31.02 1.70
CA LEU A 184 -13.53 31.48 0.71
C LEU A 184 -14.17 32.40 -0.32
N ASP A 185 -13.52 33.53 -0.57
CA ASP A 185 -13.98 34.55 -1.52
C ASP A 185 -12.95 34.78 -2.66
N ASP A 186 -11.94 33.87 -2.79
CA ASP A 186 -10.83 34.00 -3.73
C ASP A 186 -10.59 32.70 -4.53
N ASP A 187 -10.47 32.84 -5.85
CA ASP A 187 -10.21 31.74 -6.79
C ASP A 187 -8.92 30.92 -6.46
N LYS A 188 -7.89 31.58 -5.91
CA LYS A 188 -6.65 30.92 -5.51
C LYS A 188 -6.86 30.01 -4.30
N ALA A 189 -7.65 30.48 -3.34
CA ALA A 189 -8.00 29.70 -2.15
C ALA A 189 -8.86 28.49 -2.53
N VAL A 190 -9.75 28.61 -3.51
CA VAL A 190 -10.53 27.49 -4.06
C VAL A 190 -9.63 26.43 -4.70
N LYS A 191 -8.59 26.85 -5.47
CA LYS A 191 -7.62 25.90 -6.06
C LYS A 191 -6.83 25.14 -5.00
N ASN A 192 -6.37 25.83 -3.95
CA ASN A 192 -5.71 25.19 -2.82
C ASN A 192 -6.63 24.16 -2.14
N PHE A 193 -7.88 24.56 -1.90
CA PHE A 193 -8.88 23.67 -1.32
C PHE A 193 -9.08 22.38 -2.15
N LEU A 194 -9.23 22.48 -3.47
CA LEU A 194 -9.37 21.34 -4.36
C LEU A 194 -8.14 20.41 -4.28
N SER A 195 -6.95 21.00 -4.26
CA SER A 195 -5.71 20.22 -4.14
C SER A 195 -5.62 19.50 -2.80
N ILE A 196 -5.92 20.17 -1.69
CA ILE A 196 -5.96 19.60 -0.33
C ILE A 196 -7.01 18.48 -0.23
N SER A 197 -8.21 18.71 -0.75
CA SER A 197 -9.27 17.70 -0.78
C SER A 197 -8.85 16.46 -1.59
N THR A 198 -8.13 16.66 -2.68
CA THR A 198 -7.58 15.57 -3.49
C THR A 198 -6.48 14.82 -2.73
N CYS A 199 -5.60 15.53 -2.01
CA CYS A 199 -4.61 14.88 -1.13
C CYS A 199 -5.28 14.05 -0.03
N ALA A 200 -6.33 14.57 0.63
CA ALA A 200 -7.09 13.82 1.63
C ALA A 200 -7.68 12.52 1.04
N LYS A 201 -8.23 12.59 -0.19
CA LYS A 201 -8.76 11.40 -0.88
C LYS A 201 -7.66 10.41 -1.28
N SER A 202 -6.49 10.90 -1.70
CA SER A 202 -5.32 10.04 -1.98
C SER A 202 -4.84 9.32 -0.71
N ILE A 203 -4.82 10.00 0.44
CA ILE A 203 -4.47 9.39 1.74
C ILE A 203 -5.46 8.27 2.11
N GLU A 204 -6.77 8.50 1.96
CA GLU A 204 -7.78 7.47 2.23
C GLU A 204 -7.61 6.26 1.31
N ARG A 205 -7.35 6.45 0.01
CA ARG A 205 -7.10 5.35 -0.94
C ARG A 205 -5.87 4.53 -0.58
N ILE A 206 -4.82 5.16 -0.07
CA ILE A 206 -3.65 4.43 0.47
C ILE A 206 -4.08 3.51 1.62
N GLY A 207 -4.98 3.96 2.48
CA GLY A 207 -5.60 3.13 3.52
C GLY A 207 -6.35 1.93 2.96
N ASP A 208 -7.17 2.13 1.93
CA ASP A 208 -7.88 1.05 1.24
C ASP A 208 -6.91 -0.01 0.67
N HIS A 209 -5.80 0.40 0.05
CA HIS A 209 -4.78 -0.51 -0.46
C HIS A 209 -4.04 -1.25 0.67
N ALA A 210 -3.74 -0.59 1.79
CA ALA A 210 -3.18 -1.23 2.98
C ALA A 210 -4.09 -2.34 3.52
N LYS A 211 -5.40 -2.10 3.58
CA LYS A 211 -6.40 -3.11 3.93
C LYS A 211 -6.42 -4.28 2.93
N ASN A 212 -6.33 -4.01 1.62
CA ASN A 212 -6.26 -5.06 0.61
C ASN A 212 -5.03 -5.96 0.83
N ILE A 213 -3.85 -5.38 1.09
CA ILE A 213 -2.63 -6.13 1.42
C ILE A 213 -2.85 -7.04 2.63
N ALA A 214 -3.50 -6.54 3.70
CA ALA A 214 -3.83 -7.33 4.87
C ALA A 214 -4.80 -8.48 4.55
N GLN A 215 -5.82 -8.25 3.72
CA GLN A 215 -6.73 -9.30 3.24
C GLN A 215 -6.00 -10.36 2.42
N HIS A 216 -5.06 -9.96 1.56
CA HIS A 216 -4.23 -10.88 0.78
C HIS A 216 -3.30 -11.70 1.69
N THR A 217 -2.81 -11.12 2.78
CA THR A 217 -2.03 -11.83 3.80
C THR A 217 -2.84 -12.95 4.47
N ILE A 218 -4.08 -12.68 4.84
CA ILE A 218 -4.96 -13.72 5.42
C ILE A 218 -5.24 -14.82 4.39
N TYR A 219 -5.50 -14.44 3.13
CA TYR A 219 -5.68 -15.42 2.06
C TYR A 219 -4.40 -16.26 1.84
N LEU A 220 -3.22 -15.66 1.91
CA LEU A 220 -1.95 -16.37 1.81
C LEU A 220 -1.84 -17.47 2.87
N VAL A 221 -2.12 -17.13 4.12
CA VAL A 221 -1.90 -18.03 5.27
C VAL A 221 -3.02 -19.07 5.39
N LYS A 222 -4.27 -18.65 5.31
CA LYS A 222 -5.44 -19.50 5.58
C LYS A 222 -6.08 -20.11 4.33
N GLY A 223 -5.73 -19.61 3.13
CA GLY A 223 -6.35 -20.05 1.88
C GLY A 223 -7.80 -19.60 1.70
N LYS A 224 -8.29 -18.69 2.55
CA LYS A 224 -9.68 -18.25 2.58
C LYS A 224 -9.77 -16.78 2.14
N ASP A 225 -10.58 -16.51 1.13
CA ASP A 225 -10.83 -15.14 0.66
C ASP A 225 -11.87 -14.48 1.57
N ILE A 226 -11.46 -13.40 2.25
CA ILE A 226 -12.27 -12.70 3.25
C ILE A 226 -12.78 -11.33 2.79
N ARG A 227 -12.57 -10.96 1.53
CA ARG A 227 -12.87 -9.61 0.99
C ARG A 227 -14.34 -9.17 1.17
N HIS A 228 -15.26 -10.11 1.33
CA HIS A 228 -16.69 -9.87 1.51
C HIS A 228 -17.24 -10.42 2.82
N THR A 229 -16.35 -10.74 3.78
CA THR A 229 -16.70 -11.33 5.06
C THR A 229 -16.46 -10.30 6.18
N SER A 230 -17.32 -10.23 7.19
CA SER A 230 -17.09 -9.33 8.32
C SER A 230 -15.93 -9.82 9.17
N VAL A 231 -15.22 -8.90 9.84
CA VAL A 231 -14.06 -9.24 10.69
C VAL A 231 -14.46 -10.19 11.83
N GLU A 232 -15.67 -10.00 12.38
CA GLU A 232 -16.24 -10.84 13.43
C GLU A 232 -16.45 -12.28 12.94
N GLN A 233 -16.95 -12.45 11.72
CA GLN A 233 -17.10 -13.75 11.09
C GLN A 233 -15.76 -14.41 10.82
N VAL A 234 -14.79 -13.62 10.29
CA VAL A 234 -13.42 -14.13 10.06
C VAL A 234 -12.81 -14.64 11.36
N ARG A 235 -12.89 -13.87 12.47
CA ARG A 235 -12.38 -14.31 13.78
C ARG A 235 -13.05 -15.60 14.25
N SER A 236 -14.37 -15.67 14.21
CA SER A 236 -15.11 -16.85 14.66
C SER A 236 -14.77 -18.11 13.86
N GLU A 237 -14.38 -17.95 12.60
CA GLU A 237 -14.00 -19.07 11.73
C GLU A 237 -12.53 -19.47 11.90
N LEU A 238 -11.65 -18.50 12.26
CA LEU A 238 -10.23 -18.75 12.53
C LEU A 238 -10.01 -19.42 13.90
N ASP A 239 -10.92 -19.18 14.86
CA ASP A 239 -10.89 -19.80 16.20
C ASP A 239 -11.38 -21.26 16.18
N GLN A 240 -11.98 -21.73 15.05
CA GLN A 240 -12.49 -23.11 14.88
C GLN A 240 -11.51 -24.02 14.11
N ASP A 241 -10.47 -23.49 13.49
CA ASP A 241 -9.40 -24.19 12.76
C ASP A 241 -8.14 -24.37 13.62
#